data_5ea0de19728eb5332212d8fbafa5ee78
#
_entry.id   5ea0de19728eb5332212d8fbafa5ee78
#
_cell.length_a   1.000
_cell.length_b   1.000
_cell.length_c   1.000
_cell.angle_alpha   90.00
_cell.angle_beta   90.00
_cell.angle_gamma   90.00
#
_symmetry.space_group_name_H-M   'P 1'
#
loop_
_entity.id
_entity.type
_entity.pdbx_description
1 polymer ?
#
loop_
_entity_poly.entity_id
_entity_poly.type
_entity_poly.pdbx_seq_one_letter_code
_entity_poly.pdbx_strand_id
1 'polypeptide(L)'
;MSMMMGESITQATADDRPLVPYDGIQITDEQRADFDRDGYFVIRDAIPDVLMERLIEAQDRVYAQQKAEGLLHPKDQSMHLMGFLHRDKVFLELLELPTVLPLVWGILGWNIHAYHHHIDIHPGVSADVRKTWRWHQDGGRQNLEIETEPIRPLLSIRTAFYLSDLSQPGRGNFMTIPGSHKTSRLARPEDLSLDFEHPEGAVEVCANKGDVVLFDRRLYHGRSDNYSDIDRRCLFIGWTYRWIAPHEDRILTPEHEWWNELTPIQQQLLGAGKDSLSYWGIGDTYPLREYLRERGLLDPKVNNNR
;
A
#
# COMPACT_ATOMS: atom_id res chain seq x y z
N MET A 1 55.47 20.39 -16.66
CA MET A 1 54.17 20.81 -17.19
C MET A 1 53.47 19.53 -17.68
N SER A 2 52.81 18.87 -16.77
CA SER A 2 52.07 17.61 -17.05
C SER A 2 50.61 17.87 -16.77
N MET A 3 49.82 17.87 -17.84
CA MET A 3 48.35 17.96 -17.77
C MET A 3 47.83 16.61 -17.28
N MET A 4 47.23 16.59 -16.13
CA MET A 4 46.36 15.49 -15.73
C MET A 4 45.01 15.70 -16.41
N MET A 5 44.67 14.80 -17.32
CA MET A 5 43.31 14.68 -17.86
C MET A 5 42.45 14.10 -16.77
N GLY A 6 41.48 14.91 -16.30
CA GLY A 6 40.43 14.40 -15.43
C GLY A 6 39.46 13.56 -16.25
N GLU A 7 39.34 12.28 -15.92
CA GLU A 7 38.25 11.45 -16.42
C GLU A 7 36.93 11.99 -15.86
N SER A 8 36.12 12.48 -16.78
CA SER A 8 34.72 12.85 -16.50
C SER A 8 33.95 11.55 -16.25
N ILE A 9 33.66 11.26 -14.99
CA ILE A 9 32.67 10.22 -14.63
C ILE A 9 31.31 10.80 -15.06
N THR A 10 30.84 10.35 -16.21
CA THR A 10 29.45 10.58 -16.64
C THR A 10 28.55 9.86 -15.63
N GLN A 11 27.93 10.62 -14.73
CA GLN A 11 26.85 10.10 -13.90
C GLN A 11 25.72 9.65 -14.83
N ALA A 12 25.38 8.36 -14.82
CA ALA A 12 24.20 7.83 -15.48
C ALA A 12 22.97 8.63 -14.95
N THR A 13 22.25 9.24 -15.86
CA THR A 13 21.02 9.94 -15.51
C THR A 13 19.94 8.94 -15.10
N ALA A 14 18.95 9.36 -14.33
CA ALA A 14 17.84 8.51 -13.89
C ALA A 14 17.11 7.81 -15.07
N ASP A 15 17.20 8.38 -16.27
CA ASP A 15 16.58 7.88 -17.50
C ASP A 15 17.27 6.62 -18.09
N ASP A 16 18.52 6.33 -17.72
CA ASP A 16 19.28 5.20 -18.29
C ASP A 16 19.11 3.88 -17.51
N ARG A 17 18.36 3.88 -16.42
CA ARG A 17 18.13 2.67 -15.63
C ARG A 17 17.05 1.79 -16.24
N PRO A 18 17.29 0.45 -16.35
CA PRO A 18 16.28 -0.44 -16.88
C PRO A 18 15.05 -0.43 -15.95
N LEU A 19 13.87 -0.17 -16.53
CA LEU A 19 12.60 -0.31 -15.83
C LEU A 19 12.36 -1.80 -15.52
N VAL A 20 11.71 -2.08 -14.39
CA VAL A 20 11.32 -3.43 -14.04
C VAL A 20 10.33 -3.95 -15.11
N PRO A 21 10.57 -5.13 -15.70
CA PRO A 21 9.62 -5.68 -16.66
C PRO A 21 8.37 -6.18 -15.96
N TYR A 22 7.21 -5.67 -16.37
CA TYR A 22 5.90 -6.13 -15.90
C TYR A 22 5.20 -7.01 -16.93
N ASP A 23 5.98 -7.67 -17.76
CA ASP A 23 5.48 -8.39 -18.94
C ASP A 23 4.48 -9.49 -18.56
N GLY A 24 3.28 -9.39 -19.11
CA GLY A 24 2.22 -10.38 -18.97
C GLY A 24 1.34 -10.28 -17.71
N ILE A 25 1.66 -9.42 -16.76
CA ILE A 25 0.83 -9.24 -15.56
C ILE A 25 -0.10 -8.04 -15.74
N GLN A 26 -1.39 -8.33 -15.76
CA GLN A 26 -2.47 -7.33 -15.79
C GLN A 26 -3.61 -7.83 -14.91
N ILE A 27 -4.43 -6.88 -14.43
CA ILE A 27 -5.64 -7.25 -13.73
C ILE A 27 -6.57 -8.04 -14.66
N THR A 28 -7.00 -9.21 -14.21
CA THR A 28 -7.93 -10.06 -14.96
C THR A 28 -9.36 -9.54 -14.84
N ASP A 29 -10.24 -9.97 -15.78
CA ASP A 29 -11.68 -9.64 -15.68
C ASP A 29 -12.30 -10.23 -14.40
N GLU A 30 -11.83 -11.39 -13.92
CA GLU A 30 -12.26 -12.00 -12.67
C GLU A 30 -11.84 -11.14 -11.46
N GLN A 31 -10.58 -10.74 -11.38
CA GLN A 31 -10.10 -9.84 -10.31
C GLN A 31 -10.85 -8.50 -10.29
N ARG A 32 -11.19 -7.94 -11.46
CA ARG A 32 -12.03 -6.75 -11.55
C ARG A 32 -13.43 -7.02 -11.01
N ALA A 33 -14.04 -8.14 -11.41
CA ALA A 33 -15.36 -8.53 -10.95
C ALA A 33 -15.38 -8.75 -9.43
N ASP A 34 -14.36 -9.37 -8.88
CA ASP A 34 -14.20 -9.56 -7.43
C ASP A 34 -14.03 -8.21 -6.71
N PHE A 35 -13.19 -7.33 -7.22
CA PHE A 35 -13.01 -6.00 -6.67
C PHE A 35 -14.30 -5.18 -6.72
N ASP A 36 -15.02 -5.22 -7.84
CA ASP A 36 -16.28 -4.52 -8.01
C ASP A 36 -17.39 -5.11 -7.13
N ARG A 37 -17.40 -6.43 -6.91
CA ARG A 37 -18.41 -7.12 -6.10
C ARG A 37 -18.14 -6.96 -4.61
N ASP A 38 -16.92 -7.30 -4.19
CA ASP A 38 -16.56 -7.50 -2.79
C ASP A 38 -15.72 -6.33 -2.24
N GLY A 39 -15.06 -5.56 -3.11
CA GLY A 39 -14.17 -4.46 -2.76
C GLY A 39 -12.75 -4.89 -2.43
N TYR A 40 -12.40 -6.17 -2.60
CA TYR A 40 -11.06 -6.69 -2.40
C TYR A 40 -10.83 -7.98 -3.17
N PHE A 41 -9.56 -8.35 -3.32
CA PHE A 41 -9.12 -9.70 -3.70
C PHE A 41 -7.73 -10.01 -3.13
N VAL A 42 -7.38 -11.28 -3.14
CA VAL A 42 -6.08 -11.76 -2.66
C VAL A 42 -5.19 -12.11 -3.84
N ILE A 43 -3.99 -11.54 -3.87
CA ILE A 43 -2.92 -11.86 -4.81
C ILE A 43 -2.07 -12.92 -4.14
N ARG A 44 -2.16 -14.15 -4.64
CA ARG A 44 -1.45 -15.29 -4.06
C ARG A 44 0.02 -15.28 -4.47
N ASP A 45 0.89 -15.71 -3.56
CA ASP A 45 2.34 -15.85 -3.77
C ASP A 45 2.97 -14.60 -4.44
N ALA A 46 2.51 -13.42 -3.99
CA ALA A 46 2.87 -12.16 -4.62
C ALA A 46 4.31 -11.72 -4.34
N ILE A 47 4.85 -12.10 -3.18
CA ILE A 47 6.18 -11.69 -2.75
C ILE A 47 7.14 -12.86 -2.93
N PRO A 48 8.18 -12.73 -3.79
CA PRO A 48 9.19 -13.78 -3.95
C PRO A 48 9.94 -14.07 -2.63
N ASP A 49 10.29 -15.34 -2.39
CA ASP A 49 10.92 -15.78 -1.14
C ASP A 49 12.18 -14.98 -0.78
N VAL A 50 13.05 -14.70 -1.77
CA VAL A 50 14.28 -13.92 -1.55
C VAL A 50 13.97 -12.48 -1.09
N LEU A 51 12.92 -11.86 -1.61
CA LEU A 51 12.48 -10.54 -1.18
C LEU A 51 11.83 -10.63 0.20
N MET A 52 11.04 -11.68 0.44
CA MET A 52 10.36 -11.94 1.70
C MET A 52 11.34 -11.97 2.88
N GLU A 53 12.42 -12.72 2.78
CA GLU A 53 13.45 -12.83 3.83
C GLU A 53 14.06 -11.45 4.13
N ARG A 54 14.42 -10.69 3.11
CA ARG A 54 14.97 -9.34 3.25
C ARG A 54 13.99 -8.35 3.88
N LEU A 55 12.69 -8.44 3.54
CA LEU A 55 11.65 -7.61 4.14
C LEU A 55 11.46 -7.92 5.63
N ILE A 56 11.47 -9.20 6.01
CA ILE A 56 11.38 -9.63 7.41
C ILE A 56 12.58 -9.10 8.20
N GLU A 57 13.80 -9.27 7.69
CA GLU A 57 15.00 -8.75 8.34
C GLU A 57 14.98 -7.22 8.52
N ALA A 58 14.51 -6.49 7.50
CA ALA A 58 14.37 -5.05 7.59
C ALA A 58 13.30 -4.65 8.63
N GLN A 59 12.18 -5.37 8.65
CA GLN A 59 11.13 -5.14 9.63
C GLN A 59 11.62 -5.44 11.06
N ASP A 60 12.45 -6.48 11.25
CA ASP A 60 13.04 -6.81 12.55
C ASP A 60 14.01 -5.71 13.03
N ARG A 61 14.82 -5.14 12.12
CA ARG A 61 15.69 -3.99 12.46
C ARG A 61 14.85 -2.79 12.92
N VAL A 62 13.80 -2.47 12.19
CA VAL A 62 12.89 -1.35 12.57
C VAL A 62 12.21 -1.63 13.90
N TYR A 63 11.72 -2.85 14.11
CA TYR A 63 11.08 -3.23 15.38
C TYR A 63 12.05 -3.15 16.56
N ALA A 64 13.27 -3.64 16.41
CA ALA A 64 14.31 -3.57 17.44
C ALA A 64 14.67 -2.13 17.80
N GLN A 65 14.75 -1.24 16.80
CA GLN A 65 14.96 0.18 17.01
C GLN A 65 13.80 0.81 17.82
N GLN A 66 12.55 0.59 17.40
CA GLN A 66 11.37 1.11 18.10
C GLN A 66 11.27 0.60 19.54
N LYS A 67 11.67 -0.66 19.76
CA LYS A 67 11.76 -1.26 21.10
C LYS A 67 12.81 -0.57 21.96
N ALA A 68 14.02 -0.34 21.41
CA ALA A 68 15.10 0.35 22.12
C ALA A 68 14.74 1.80 22.48
N GLU A 69 13.96 2.45 21.66
CA GLU A 69 13.44 3.82 21.88
C GLU A 69 12.22 3.87 22.82
N GLY A 70 11.68 2.72 23.23
CA GLY A 70 10.49 2.63 24.09
C GLY A 70 9.18 3.04 23.42
N LEU A 71 9.10 2.92 22.09
CA LEU A 71 7.98 3.36 21.27
C LEU A 71 6.96 2.23 20.95
N LEU A 72 7.23 1.00 21.40
CA LEU A 72 6.27 -0.09 21.26
C LEU A 72 5.09 0.10 22.23
N HIS A 73 3.94 -0.43 21.87
CA HIS A 73 2.77 -0.37 22.72
C HIS A 73 3.03 -1.10 24.06
N PRO A 74 2.81 -0.44 25.22
CA PRO A 74 3.32 -0.93 26.51
C PRO A 74 2.67 -2.23 26.99
N LYS A 75 1.45 -2.54 26.56
CA LYS A 75 0.71 -3.72 27.03
C LYS A 75 1.06 -5.00 26.27
N ASP A 76 1.31 -4.89 24.97
CA ASP A 76 1.43 -6.09 24.10
C ASP A 76 2.62 -6.02 23.14
N GLN A 77 3.44 -4.99 23.29
CA GLN A 77 4.62 -4.78 22.44
C GLN A 77 4.29 -4.72 20.95
N SER A 78 3.04 -4.38 20.59
CA SER A 78 2.69 -4.16 19.20
C SER A 78 3.32 -2.87 18.66
N MET A 79 3.58 -2.85 17.37
CA MET A 79 4.11 -1.71 16.63
C MET A 79 3.13 -1.33 15.52
N HIS A 80 2.76 -0.04 15.48
CA HIS A 80 2.13 0.60 14.35
C HIS A 80 2.98 1.81 13.97
N LEU A 81 3.72 1.71 12.88
CA LEU A 81 4.70 2.72 12.48
C LEU A 81 4.37 3.28 11.10
N MET A 82 4.06 4.57 11.07
CA MET A 82 3.83 5.32 9.83
C MET A 82 5.15 5.65 9.13
N GLY A 83 5.10 5.78 7.81
CA GLY A 83 6.23 6.31 7.06
C GLY A 83 7.42 5.35 6.95
N PHE A 84 7.22 4.07 6.59
CA PHE A 84 8.31 3.08 6.64
C PHE A 84 9.23 3.06 5.40
N LEU A 85 8.81 3.54 4.24
CA LEU A 85 9.56 3.38 2.99
C LEU A 85 10.98 3.96 3.02
N HIS A 86 11.23 4.93 3.89
CA HIS A 86 12.57 5.52 4.07
C HIS A 86 13.42 4.82 5.16
N ARG A 87 12.92 3.78 5.80
CA ARG A 87 13.63 3.09 6.90
C ARG A 87 14.62 2.05 6.42
N ASP A 88 14.38 1.46 5.26
CA ASP A 88 15.29 0.51 4.62
C ASP A 88 15.04 0.49 3.11
N LYS A 89 16.11 0.39 2.30
CA LYS A 89 16.00 0.38 0.83
C LYS A 89 15.13 -0.77 0.29
N VAL A 90 15.12 -1.91 0.98
CA VAL A 90 14.33 -3.07 0.54
C VAL A 90 12.84 -2.77 0.47
N PHE A 91 12.34 -1.87 1.32
CA PHE A 91 10.92 -1.51 1.29
C PHE A 91 10.52 -0.79 0.00
N LEU A 92 11.46 -0.13 -0.67
CA LEU A 92 11.21 0.56 -1.94
C LEU A 92 10.93 -0.41 -3.10
N GLU A 93 11.37 -1.67 -2.98
CA GLU A 93 11.10 -2.70 -3.98
C GLU A 93 9.60 -3.04 -4.05
N LEU A 94 8.86 -2.83 -2.97
CA LEU A 94 7.41 -3.02 -2.94
C LEU A 94 6.64 -2.03 -3.83
N LEU A 95 7.22 -0.86 -4.12
CA LEU A 95 6.59 0.13 -4.99
C LEU A 95 6.46 -0.35 -6.43
N GLU A 96 7.42 -1.15 -6.89
CA GLU A 96 7.46 -1.69 -8.25
C GLU A 96 7.38 -3.21 -8.27
N LEU A 97 6.76 -3.82 -7.26
CA LEU A 97 6.61 -5.27 -7.25
C LEU A 97 5.79 -5.74 -8.46
N PRO A 98 6.36 -6.56 -9.36
CA PRO A 98 5.73 -6.88 -10.66
C PRO A 98 4.39 -7.60 -10.53
N THR A 99 4.19 -8.32 -9.44
CA THR A 99 2.94 -9.04 -9.14
C THR A 99 1.83 -8.12 -8.60
N VAL A 100 2.15 -6.91 -8.16
CA VAL A 100 1.22 -6.02 -7.45
C VAL A 100 0.96 -4.71 -8.19
N LEU A 101 2.01 -3.98 -8.60
CA LEU A 101 1.83 -2.66 -9.23
C LEU A 101 0.94 -2.69 -10.47
N PRO A 102 1.00 -3.71 -11.38
CA PRO A 102 0.08 -3.82 -12.50
C PRO A 102 -1.40 -3.86 -12.12
N LEU A 103 -1.72 -4.45 -10.97
CA LEU A 103 -3.10 -4.52 -10.48
C LEU A 103 -3.55 -3.17 -9.90
N VAL A 104 -2.62 -2.43 -9.30
CA VAL A 104 -2.88 -1.07 -8.79
C VAL A 104 -3.22 -0.12 -9.94
N TRP A 105 -2.37 -0.04 -10.99
CA TRP A 105 -2.69 0.83 -12.13
C TRP A 105 -3.88 0.29 -12.95
N GLY A 106 -4.12 -1.02 -12.91
CA GLY A 106 -5.30 -1.63 -13.52
C GLY A 106 -6.60 -1.12 -12.92
N ILE A 107 -6.60 -0.69 -11.67
CA ILE A 107 -7.78 -0.14 -10.98
C ILE A 107 -7.79 1.39 -11.02
N LEU A 108 -6.70 2.04 -10.64
CA LEU A 108 -6.63 3.50 -10.50
C LEU A 108 -6.07 4.22 -11.73
N GLY A 109 -5.43 3.48 -12.66
CA GLY A 109 -4.70 4.04 -13.79
C GLY A 109 -3.28 4.49 -13.44
N TRP A 110 -2.63 5.20 -14.37
CA TRP A 110 -1.22 5.55 -14.29
C TRP A 110 -0.92 6.77 -13.40
N ASN A 111 -1.92 7.64 -13.16
CA ASN A 111 -1.71 8.91 -12.46
C ASN A 111 -1.78 8.75 -10.95
N ILE A 112 -0.90 7.91 -10.40
CA ILE A 112 -0.91 7.45 -9.03
C ILE A 112 0.40 7.71 -8.30
N HIS A 113 0.31 7.73 -6.95
CA HIS A 113 1.44 7.69 -6.05
C HIS A 113 1.09 6.94 -4.75
N ALA A 114 2.11 6.50 -4.01
CA ALA A 114 1.97 6.00 -2.65
C ALA A 114 1.79 7.20 -1.70
N TYR A 115 0.59 7.36 -1.16
CA TYR A 115 0.26 8.53 -0.33
C TYR A 115 0.27 8.24 1.16
N HIS A 116 0.30 6.97 1.53
CA HIS A 116 0.23 6.49 2.90
C HIS A 116 0.89 5.12 2.99
N HIS A 117 1.70 4.90 4.01
CA HIS A 117 2.33 3.60 4.22
C HIS A 117 2.70 3.37 5.68
N HIS A 118 2.45 2.16 6.20
CA HIS A 118 2.76 1.81 7.59
C HIS A 118 3.15 0.35 7.77
N ILE A 119 3.88 0.10 8.85
CA ILE A 119 4.21 -1.25 9.34
C ILE A 119 3.30 -1.57 10.51
N ASP A 120 2.76 -2.79 10.51
CA ASP A 120 2.08 -3.38 11.64
C ASP A 120 2.77 -4.66 12.10
N ILE A 121 3.15 -4.71 13.37
CA ILE A 121 3.54 -5.94 14.06
C ILE A 121 2.64 -6.12 15.27
N HIS A 122 1.96 -7.26 15.33
CA HIS A 122 1.08 -7.59 16.44
C HIS A 122 1.43 -8.98 16.98
N PRO A 123 2.18 -9.06 18.09
CA PRO A 123 2.41 -10.33 18.79
C PRO A 123 1.11 -11.02 19.17
N GLY A 124 1.17 -12.33 19.37
CA GLY A 124 0.05 -13.06 19.91
C GLY A 124 -0.34 -12.58 21.31
N VAL A 125 -1.65 -12.52 21.57
CA VAL A 125 -2.20 -12.15 22.88
C VAL A 125 -3.02 -13.32 23.44
N SER A 126 -3.08 -13.41 24.77
CA SER A 126 -3.95 -14.42 25.37
C SER A 126 -5.44 -14.09 25.17
N ALA A 127 -6.29 -15.10 25.14
CA ALA A 127 -7.72 -14.95 24.82
C ALA A 127 -8.51 -14.08 25.82
N ASP A 128 -7.96 -13.81 26.98
CA ASP A 128 -8.51 -12.89 27.98
C ASP A 128 -8.14 -11.43 27.72
N VAL A 129 -7.19 -11.17 26.82
CA VAL A 129 -6.78 -9.82 26.41
C VAL A 129 -7.50 -9.48 25.11
N ARG A 130 -8.76 -9.12 25.18
CA ARG A 130 -9.47 -8.61 24.02
C ARG A 130 -8.93 -7.23 23.66
N LYS A 131 -8.37 -7.12 22.44
CA LYS A 131 -8.14 -5.87 21.75
C LYS A 131 -9.14 -5.79 20.63
N THR A 132 -10.23 -5.13 20.86
CA THR A 132 -11.19 -4.84 19.82
C THR A 132 -10.63 -3.75 18.91
N TRP A 133 -10.22 -4.13 17.71
CA TRP A 133 -9.92 -3.18 16.67
C TRP A 133 -11.23 -2.59 16.15
N ARG A 134 -11.29 -1.28 16.06
CA ARG A 134 -12.52 -0.60 15.63
C ARG A 134 -12.74 -0.81 14.14
N TRP A 135 -13.91 -1.25 13.78
CA TRP A 135 -14.37 -1.26 12.42
C TRP A 135 -14.44 0.16 11.85
N HIS A 136 -13.92 0.37 10.65
CA HIS A 136 -13.86 1.68 10.01
C HIS A 136 -13.81 1.57 8.48
N GLN A 137 -14.04 2.70 7.82
CA GLN A 137 -13.68 2.94 6.42
C GLN A 137 -12.52 3.91 6.41
N ASP A 138 -11.53 3.64 5.58
CA ASP A 138 -10.42 4.57 5.39
C ASP A 138 -10.87 5.89 4.78
N GLY A 139 -10.10 6.97 5.05
CA GLY A 139 -10.34 8.26 4.43
C GLY A 139 -10.67 9.40 5.39
N GLY A 140 -10.91 9.12 6.67
CA GLY A 140 -11.08 10.15 7.71
C GLY A 140 -11.95 11.34 7.24
N ARG A 141 -11.35 12.53 7.16
CA ARG A 141 -12.04 13.77 6.75
C ARG A 141 -12.62 13.69 5.34
N GLN A 142 -12.00 13.01 4.40
CA GLN A 142 -12.55 12.83 3.05
C GLN A 142 -13.94 12.19 3.08
N ASN A 143 -14.19 11.31 4.05
CA ASN A 143 -15.48 10.67 4.23
C ASN A 143 -16.52 11.60 4.84
N LEU A 144 -16.11 12.70 5.46
CA LEU A 144 -16.99 13.68 6.09
C LEU A 144 -17.26 14.89 5.20
N GLU A 145 -16.26 15.29 4.41
CA GLU A 145 -16.25 16.55 3.66
C GLU A 145 -16.73 16.38 2.20
N ILE A 146 -16.58 15.18 1.63
CA ILE A 146 -17.08 14.90 0.27
C ILE A 146 -18.53 14.38 0.39
N GLU A 147 -19.46 15.25 0.10
CA GLU A 147 -20.86 14.87 -0.02
C GLU A 147 -21.10 14.19 -1.37
N THR A 148 -21.29 12.88 -1.32
CA THR A 148 -21.68 12.09 -2.49
C THR A 148 -22.69 11.04 -2.10
N GLU A 149 -23.79 11.03 -2.82
CA GLU A 149 -24.84 10.02 -2.70
C GLU A 149 -25.08 9.40 -4.10
N PRO A 150 -25.33 8.11 -4.18
CA PRO A 150 -25.36 7.12 -3.10
C PRO A 150 -23.99 6.54 -2.75
N ILE A 151 -22.95 6.71 -3.60
CA ILE A 151 -21.63 6.07 -3.46
C ILE A 151 -20.53 7.11 -3.53
N ARG A 152 -19.58 7.06 -2.58
CA ARG A 152 -18.40 7.88 -2.60
C ARG A 152 -17.47 7.50 -3.74
N PRO A 153 -16.71 8.45 -4.33
CA PRO A 153 -15.76 8.14 -5.38
C PRO A 153 -14.62 7.24 -4.86
N LEU A 154 -14.12 6.36 -5.72
CA LEU A 154 -12.91 5.60 -5.47
C LEU A 154 -11.71 6.54 -5.61
N LEU A 155 -11.18 7.02 -4.50
CA LEU A 155 -10.03 7.92 -4.47
C LEU A 155 -8.72 7.22 -4.16
N SER A 156 -8.77 6.07 -3.48
CA SER A 156 -7.58 5.29 -3.16
C SER A 156 -7.91 3.82 -2.92
N ILE A 157 -6.88 3.00 -3.05
CA ILE A 157 -6.88 1.59 -2.69
C ILE A 157 -5.69 1.31 -1.78
N ARG A 158 -5.70 0.16 -1.13
CA ARG A 158 -4.59 -0.29 -0.31
C ARG A 158 -4.10 -1.66 -0.74
N THR A 159 -2.81 -1.89 -0.52
CA THR A 159 -2.18 -3.19 -0.60
C THR A 159 -1.62 -3.55 0.78
N ALA A 160 -2.01 -4.71 1.30
CA ALA A 160 -1.53 -5.27 2.55
C ALA A 160 -0.64 -6.48 2.23
N PHE A 161 0.66 -6.35 2.48
CA PHE A 161 1.69 -7.36 2.23
C PHE A 161 1.88 -8.20 3.49
N TYR A 162 1.58 -9.50 3.43
CA TYR A 162 1.67 -10.37 4.60
C TYR A 162 3.02 -11.07 4.68
N LEU A 163 3.78 -10.75 5.73
CA LEU A 163 5.09 -11.34 6.00
C LEU A 163 5.02 -12.49 7.02
N SER A 164 3.83 -12.82 7.50
CA SER A 164 3.54 -13.96 8.37
C SER A 164 2.38 -14.78 7.85
N ASP A 165 2.25 -16.01 8.33
CA ASP A 165 1.17 -16.93 7.92
C ASP A 165 -0.13 -16.57 8.63
N LEU A 166 -1.08 -16.02 7.89
CA LEU A 166 -2.45 -15.71 8.31
C LEU A 166 -3.48 -16.61 7.62
N SER A 167 -3.09 -17.84 7.27
CA SER A 167 -3.94 -18.81 6.57
C SER A 167 -5.08 -19.37 7.42
N GLN A 168 -5.03 -19.15 8.73
CA GLN A 168 -6.07 -19.57 9.67
C GLN A 168 -6.70 -18.35 10.34
N PRO A 169 -8.00 -18.42 10.70
CA PRO A 169 -8.64 -17.39 11.51
C PRO A 169 -7.95 -17.19 12.87
N GLY A 170 -8.11 -15.99 13.44
CA GLY A 170 -7.57 -15.68 14.77
C GLY A 170 -6.07 -15.38 14.81
N ARG A 171 -5.44 -15.12 13.65
CA ARG A 171 -4.03 -14.72 13.53
C ARG A 171 -3.84 -13.22 13.28
N GLY A 172 -4.84 -12.40 13.64
CA GLY A 172 -4.82 -10.97 13.34
C GLY A 172 -5.16 -10.67 11.88
N ASN A 173 -6.02 -11.46 11.28
CA ASN A 173 -6.41 -11.38 9.88
C ASN A 173 -7.13 -10.07 9.55
N PHE A 174 -7.11 -9.69 8.28
CA PHE A 174 -7.96 -8.64 7.76
C PHE A 174 -9.43 -9.07 7.84
N MET A 175 -10.23 -8.25 8.49
CA MET A 175 -11.67 -8.42 8.62
C MET A 175 -12.36 -7.42 7.71
N THR A 176 -13.36 -7.84 6.96
CA THR A 176 -14.14 -6.93 6.12
C THR A 176 -15.59 -7.39 5.95
N ILE A 177 -16.44 -6.45 5.56
CA ILE A 177 -17.79 -6.75 5.07
C ILE A 177 -17.75 -6.62 3.55
N PRO A 178 -17.74 -7.72 2.79
CA PRO A 178 -17.71 -7.69 1.33
C PRO A 178 -18.84 -6.84 0.76
N GLY A 179 -18.54 -6.01 -0.26
CA GLY A 179 -19.50 -5.14 -0.90
C GLY A 179 -19.84 -3.84 -0.15
N SER A 180 -19.35 -3.66 1.08
CA SER A 180 -19.65 -2.47 1.88
C SER A 180 -19.06 -1.16 1.33
N HIS A 181 -18.13 -1.22 0.39
CA HIS A 181 -17.60 -0.08 -0.35
C HIS A 181 -18.65 0.60 -1.26
N LYS A 182 -19.76 -0.10 -1.54
CA LYS A 182 -20.87 0.41 -2.35
C LYS A 182 -21.88 1.23 -1.56
N THR A 183 -21.67 1.35 -0.26
CA THR A 183 -22.55 2.13 0.63
C THR A 183 -21.79 3.31 1.22
N SER A 184 -22.40 4.50 1.21
CA SER A 184 -21.73 5.70 1.72
C SER A 184 -21.57 5.67 3.24
N ARG A 185 -22.45 4.98 3.96
CA ARG A 185 -22.37 4.76 5.41
C ARG A 185 -22.95 3.40 5.77
N LEU A 186 -22.18 2.62 6.52
CA LEU A 186 -22.77 1.59 7.35
C LEU A 186 -23.26 2.25 8.64
N ALA A 187 -24.44 1.82 9.09
CA ALA A 187 -24.93 2.22 10.39
C ALA A 187 -23.86 1.86 11.43
N ARG A 188 -23.24 2.88 12.04
CA ARG A 188 -22.43 2.63 13.22
C ARG A 188 -23.35 2.16 14.31
N PRO A 189 -22.99 1.12 15.07
CA PRO A 189 -23.67 0.88 16.34
C PRO A 189 -23.63 2.18 17.15
N GLU A 190 -24.72 2.56 17.75
CA GLU A 190 -24.83 3.76 18.58
C GLU A 190 -23.87 3.69 19.77
N ASP A 191 -23.58 2.47 20.21
CA ASP A 191 -22.60 2.18 21.24
C ASP A 191 -21.23 1.85 20.60
N LEU A 192 -20.31 2.81 20.74
CA LEU A 192 -18.90 2.63 20.39
C LEU A 192 -18.13 1.82 21.47
N SER A 193 -18.85 1.07 22.33
CA SER A 193 -18.23 0.21 23.32
C SER A 193 -17.29 -0.77 22.61
N LEU A 194 -16.22 -1.10 23.29
CA LEU A 194 -15.14 -1.93 22.76
C LEU A 194 -15.54 -3.43 22.67
N ASP A 195 -16.69 -3.80 23.18
CA ASP A 195 -17.26 -5.16 23.12
C ASP A 195 -18.03 -5.37 21.80
N PHE A 196 -17.30 -5.25 20.72
CA PHE A 196 -17.87 -5.35 19.39
C PHE A 196 -18.05 -6.81 19.00
N GLU A 197 -19.27 -7.26 18.85
CA GLU A 197 -19.56 -8.41 18.00
C GLU A 197 -19.23 -8.01 16.55
N HIS A 198 -18.65 -8.95 15.79
CA HIS A 198 -18.40 -8.69 14.38
C HIS A 198 -19.72 -8.38 13.67
N PRO A 199 -19.78 -7.32 12.85
CA PRO A 199 -21.01 -6.99 12.13
C PRO A 199 -21.49 -8.17 11.28
N GLU A 200 -22.80 -8.25 11.06
CA GLU A 200 -23.38 -9.26 10.18
C GLU A 200 -22.72 -9.20 8.79
N GLY A 201 -22.37 -10.34 8.24
CA GLY A 201 -21.70 -10.46 6.95
C GLY A 201 -20.18 -10.21 6.99
N ALA A 202 -19.62 -9.96 8.17
CA ALA A 202 -18.17 -9.83 8.31
C ALA A 202 -17.47 -11.16 8.01
N VAL A 203 -16.40 -11.08 7.24
CA VAL A 203 -15.54 -12.21 6.92
C VAL A 203 -14.12 -11.96 7.38
N GLU A 204 -13.44 -13.03 7.79
CA GLU A 204 -12.02 -13.02 8.09
C GLU A 204 -11.24 -13.51 6.88
N VAL A 205 -10.43 -12.63 6.29
CA VAL A 205 -9.69 -12.92 5.06
C VAL A 205 -8.42 -13.68 5.41
N CYS A 206 -8.38 -14.95 5.10
CA CYS A 206 -7.21 -15.80 5.29
C CYS A 206 -6.23 -15.64 4.14
N ALA A 207 -4.97 -15.42 4.46
CA ALA A 207 -3.88 -15.23 3.50
C ALA A 207 -2.61 -15.92 4.01
N ASN A 208 -1.83 -16.51 3.09
CA ASN A 208 -0.54 -17.11 3.42
C ASN A 208 0.54 -16.03 3.57
N LYS A 209 1.66 -16.41 4.17
CA LYS A 209 2.89 -15.63 4.06
C LYS A 209 3.24 -15.47 2.58
N GLY A 210 3.47 -14.25 2.13
CA GLY A 210 3.75 -13.92 0.73
C GLY A 210 2.55 -13.45 -0.08
N ASP A 211 1.34 -13.62 0.44
CA ASP A 211 0.13 -13.09 -0.19
C ASP A 211 0.02 -11.56 0.03
N VAL A 212 -0.70 -10.92 -0.88
CA VAL A 212 -1.07 -9.51 -0.76
C VAL A 212 -2.58 -9.36 -0.89
N VAL A 213 -3.20 -8.65 0.04
CA VAL A 213 -4.62 -8.27 -0.08
C VAL A 213 -4.68 -6.85 -0.66
N LEU A 214 -5.33 -6.73 -1.82
CA LEU A 214 -5.64 -5.45 -2.43
C LEU A 214 -7.09 -5.11 -2.15
N PHE A 215 -7.36 -3.92 -1.58
CA PHE A 215 -8.71 -3.56 -1.18
C PHE A 215 -9.05 -2.08 -1.38
N ASP A 216 -10.33 -1.83 -1.56
CA ASP A 216 -10.91 -0.51 -1.65
C ASP A 216 -10.94 0.17 -0.28
N ARG A 217 -10.41 1.39 -0.17
CA ARG A 217 -10.42 2.16 1.09
C ARG A 217 -11.81 2.37 1.69
N ARG A 218 -12.87 2.30 0.86
CA ARG A 218 -14.26 2.47 1.28
C ARG A 218 -14.87 1.23 1.91
N LEU A 219 -14.17 0.08 1.85
CA LEU A 219 -14.59 -1.12 2.58
C LEU A 219 -14.69 -0.83 4.07
N TYR A 220 -15.75 -1.32 4.68
CA TYR A 220 -15.84 -1.37 6.13
C TYR A 220 -15.01 -2.55 6.61
N HIS A 221 -13.93 -2.25 7.33
CA HIS A 221 -12.92 -3.24 7.68
C HIS A 221 -12.32 -3.01 9.06
N GLY A 222 -11.59 -3.99 9.51
CA GLY A 222 -10.84 -3.98 10.74
C GLY A 222 -9.78 -5.10 10.73
N ARG A 223 -9.38 -5.50 11.90
CA ARG A 223 -8.43 -6.60 12.12
C ARG A 223 -8.97 -7.52 13.23
N SER A 224 -8.87 -8.84 13.05
CA SER A 224 -9.11 -9.77 14.14
C SER A 224 -7.99 -9.72 15.19
N ASP A 225 -8.25 -10.19 16.38
CA ASP A 225 -7.20 -10.38 17.38
C ASP A 225 -6.26 -11.52 16.96
N ASN A 226 -4.99 -11.42 17.36
CA ASN A 226 -4.01 -12.46 17.13
C ASN A 226 -3.91 -13.37 18.37
N TYR A 227 -4.58 -14.50 18.35
CA TYR A 227 -4.54 -15.52 19.43
C TYR A 227 -3.55 -16.65 19.14
N SER A 228 -2.75 -16.51 18.07
CA SER A 228 -1.74 -17.50 17.71
C SER A 228 -0.40 -17.24 18.42
N ASP A 229 0.52 -18.17 18.25
CA ASP A 229 1.88 -18.12 18.76
C ASP A 229 2.88 -17.41 17.81
N ILE A 230 2.39 -16.90 16.69
CA ILE A 230 3.21 -16.14 15.72
C ILE A 230 2.94 -14.64 15.83
N ASP A 231 3.96 -13.83 15.57
CA ASP A 231 3.76 -12.41 15.37
C ASP A 231 3.09 -12.16 14.02
N ARG A 232 1.95 -11.46 14.04
CA ARG A 232 1.39 -10.94 12.80
C ARG A 232 2.27 -9.81 12.28
N ARG A 233 2.73 -9.94 11.03
CA ARG A 233 3.62 -9.01 10.34
C ARG A 233 3.00 -8.56 9.04
N CYS A 234 2.80 -7.27 8.88
CA CYS A 234 2.18 -6.72 7.70
C CYS A 234 2.78 -5.36 7.34
N LEU A 235 2.92 -5.12 6.04
CA LEU A 235 3.25 -3.82 5.49
C LEU A 235 2.06 -3.32 4.67
N PHE A 236 1.74 -2.04 4.77
CA PHE A 236 0.62 -1.45 4.05
C PHE A 236 1.11 -0.30 3.18
N ILE A 237 0.67 -0.26 1.92
CA ILE A 237 0.83 0.89 1.04
C ILE A 237 -0.54 1.32 0.54
N GLY A 238 -0.86 2.59 0.75
CA GLY A 238 -2.04 3.24 0.20
C GLY A 238 -1.69 3.96 -1.10
N TRP A 239 -2.47 3.71 -2.15
CA TRP A 239 -2.31 4.27 -3.48
C TRP A 239 -3.43 5.23 -3.78
N THR A 240 -3.11 6.40 -4.30
CA THR A 240 -4.10 7.42 -4.69
C THR A 240 -3.63 8.20 -5.91
N TYR A 241 -4.47 9.08 -6.40
CA TYR A 241 -4.14 9.99 -7.50
C TYR A 241 -3.10 11.03 -7.07
N ARG A 242 -2.17 11.39 -7.96
CA ARG A 242 -1.06 12.32 -7.66
C ARG A 242 -1.50 13.72 -7.22
N TRP A 243 -2.71 14.12 -7.55
CA TRP A 243 -3.30 15.40 -7.12
C TRP A 243 -3.83 15.38 -5.67
N ILE A 244 -3.87 14.22 -5.01
CA ILE A 244 -4.20 14.11 -3.58
C ILE A 244 -2.89 14.17 -2.79
N ALA A 245 -2.84 15.02 -1.77
CA ALA A 245 -1.67 15.16 -0.92
C ALA A 245 -1.33 13.87 -0.16
N PRO A 246 -0.05 13.55 0.08
CA PRO A 246 0.35 12.44 0.92
C PRO A 246 -0.08 12.65 2.37
N HIS A 247 -0.29 11.57 3.10
CA HIS A 247 -0.62 11.60 4.53
C HIS A 247 0.62 11.89 5.39
N GLU A 248 1.74 11.27 5.03
CA GLU A 248 3.00 11.45 5.74
C GLU A 248 3.87 12.50 5.04
N ASP A 249 4.76 13.09 5.83
CA ASP A 249 5.81 13.95 5.28
C ASP A 249 6.66 13.15 4.29
N ARG A 250 6.93 13.76 3.15
CA ARG A 250 7.80 13.16 2.14
C ARG A 250 9.25 13.25 2.61
N ILE A 251 9.79 12.15 3.09
CA ILE A 251 11.20 12.06 3.50
C ILE A 251 12.09 11.72 2.31
N LEU A 252 11.59 10.84 1.42
CA LEU A 252 12.28 10.52 0.18
C LEU A 252 11.98 11.60 -0.87
N THR A 253 12.88 12.57 -0.96
CA THR A 253 12.84 13.72 -1.87
C THR A 253 14.09 13.74 -2.73
N PRO A 254 14.19 14.60 -3.76
CA PRO A 254 15.39 14.71 -4.57
C PRO A 254 16.69 14.95 -3.80
N GLU A 255 16.60 15.47 -2.58
CA GLU A 255 17.74 15.72 -1.70
C GLU A 255 18.16 14.47 -0.90
N HIS A 256 17.34 13.42 -0.87
CA HIS A 256 17.66 12.19 -0.16
C HIS A 256 18.73 11.38 -0.92
N GLU A 257 19.69 10.82 -0.19
CA GLU A 257 20.82 10.08 -0.77
C GLU A 257 20.41 8.93 -1.70
N TRP A 258 19.27 8.28 -1.44
CA TRP A 258 18.78 7.17 -2.25
C TRP A 258 18.03 7.60 -3.52
N TRP A 259 17.68 8.89 -3.63
CA TRP A 259 16.82 9.38 -4.70
C TRP A 259 17.32 9.03 -6.10
N ASN A 260 18.63 9.22 -6.31
CA ASN A 260 19.26 8.97 -7.61
C ASN A 260 19.43 7.46 -7.93
N GLU A 261 19.15 6.58 -6.98
CA GLU A 261 19.15 5.13 -7.19
C GLU A 261 17.77 4.60 -7.59
N LEU A 262 16.72 5.42 -7.44
CA LEU A 262 15.33 5.05 -7.74
C LEU A 262 15.08 5.07 -9.24
N THR A 263 14.19 4.20 -9.71
CA THR A 263 13.68 4.27 -11.08
C THR A 263 12.81 5.51 -11.26
N PRO A 264 12.61 6.01 -12.49
CA PRO A 264 11.67 7.10 -12.74
C PRO A 264 10.24 6.80 -12.25
N ILE A 265 9.82 5.53 -12.33
CA ILE A 265 8.50 5.09 -11.82
C ILE A 265 8.47 5.18 -10.30
N GLN A 266 9.49 4.66 -9.59
CA GLN A 266 9.57 4.81 -8.13
C GLN A 266 9.55 6.26 -7.69
N GLN A 267 10.28 7.13 -8.39
CA GLN A 267 10.27 8.57 -8.13
C GLN A 267 8.86 9.16 -8.30
N GLN A 268 8.14 8.80 -9.37
CA GLN A 268 6.74 9.18 -9.54
C GLN A 268 5.87 8.68 -8.38
N LEU A 269 6.02 7.39 -8.01
CA LEU A 269 5.23 6.78 -6.95
C LEU A 269 5.54 7.36 -5.57
N LEU A 270 6.70 7.97 -5.38
CA LEU A 270 7.06 8.75 -4.19
C LEU A 270 6.67 10.23 -4.31
N GLY A 271 5.99 10.59 -5.39
CA GLY A 271 5.43 11.92 -5.59
C GLY A 271 6.34 12.91 -6.30
N ALA A 272 7.34 12.42 -7.06
CA ALA A 272 8.09 13.27 -7.97
C ALA A 272 7.21 13.83 -9.08
N GLY A 273 7.65 14.98 -9.57
CA GLY A 273 6.96 15.70 -10.63
C GLY A 273 5.72 16.42 -10.11
N LYS A 274 5.26 17.37 -10.91
CA LYS A 274 3.99 18.03 -10.66
C LYS A 274 2.94 17.29 -11.47
N ASP A 275 1.92 16.80 -10.82
CA ASP A 275 0.65 16.62 -11.50
C ASP A 275 0.00 17.99 -11.50
N SER A 276 0.46 18.85 -12.41
CA SER A 276 -0.29 20.04 -12.65
C SER A 276 -1.58 19.57 -13.30
N LEU A 277 -2.68 19.60 -12.61
CA LEU A 277 -4.01 19.67 -13.22
C LEU A 277 -4.06 20.81 -14.27
N SER A 278 -2.89 21.34 -14.65
CA SER A 278 -2.80 22.46 -15.54
C SER A 278 -3.24 22.01 -16.91
N TYR A 279 -4.22 22.65 -17.41
CA TYR A 279 -4.61 22.73 -18.80
C TYR A 279 -3.42 22.81 -19.78
N TRP A 280 -2.24 23.09 -19.27
CA TRP A 280 -1.07 23.45 -20.04
C TRP A 280 -0.04 22.32 -20.15
N GLY A 281 -0.08 21.28 -19.28
CA GLY A 281 0.79 20.09 -19.34
C GLY A 281 2.29 20.39 -19.45
N ILE A 282 2.70 21.63 -19.13
CA ILE A 282 4.07 22.07 -19.31
C ILE A 282 4.87 21.71 -18.07
N GLY A 283 5.85 20.83 -18.25
CA GLY A 283 6.77 20.41 -17.20
C GLY A 283 6.30 19.22 -16.36
N ASP A 284 5.18 18.59 -16.74
CA ASP A 284 4.75 17.36 -16.11
C ASP A 284 5.51 16.15 -16.67
N THR A 285 5.90 15.26 -15.79
CA THR A 285 6.51 13.97 -16.15
C THR A 285 5.58 12.85 -15.77
N TYR A 286 5.44 11.88 -16.67
CA TYR A 286 4.53 10.76 -16.52
C TYR A 286 5.23 9.41 -16.81
N PRO A 287 6.28 9.04 -16.04
CA PRO A 287 7.08 7.85 -16.34
C PRO A 287 6.25 6.58 -16.46
N LEU A 288 5.28 6.38 -15.57
CA LEU A 288 4.40 5.21 -15.63
C LEU A 288 3.47 5.25 -16.84
N ARG A 289 2.91 6.43 -17.20
CA ARG A 289 2.08 6.56 -18.40
C ARG A 289 2.87 6.26 -19.67
N GLU A 290 4.07 6.77 -19.78
CA GLU A 290 4.93 6.56 -20.92
C GLU A 290 5.32 5.10 -21.06
N TYR A 291 5.69 4.46 -19.94
CA TYR A 291 5.94 3.02 -19.89
C TYR A 291 4.75 2.21 -20.40
N LEU A 292 3.54 2.50 -19.92
CA LEU A 292 2.32 1.78 -20.32
C LEU A 292 1.94 2.05 -21.79
N ARG A 293 2.09 3.31 -22.24
CA ARG A 293 1.80 3.69 -23.62
C ARG A 293 2.69 2.96 -24.62
N GLU A 294 3.99 2.93 -24.37
CA GLU A 294 4.97 2.27 -25.24
C GLU A 294 4.73 0.77 -25.40
N ARG A 295 4.13 0.15 -24.40
CA ARG A 295 3.81 -1.28 -24.38
C ARG A 295 2.37 -1.62 -24.72
N GLY A 296 1.55 -0.61 -25.04
CA GLY A 296 0.14 -0.82 -25.35
C GLY A 296 -0.69 -1.31 -24.14
N LEU A 297 -0.25 -0.99 -22.93
CA LEU A 297 -0.87 -1.44 -21.67
C LEU A 297 -1.85 -0.40 -21.07
N LEU A 298 -2.08 0.74 -21.73
CA LEU A 298 -3.10 1.69 -21.28
C LEU A 298 -4.48 1.09 -21.48
N ASP A 299 -5.20 0.89 -20.37
CA ASP A 299 -6.56 0.34 -20.39
C ASP A 299 -7.60 1.47 -20.53
N PRO A 300 -8.35 1.54 -21.64
CA PRO A 300 -9.36 2.58 -21.85
C PRO A 300 -10.55 2.48 -20.89
N LYS A 301 -10.72 1.36 -20.17
CA LYS A 301 -11.76 1.21 -19.14
C LYS A 301 -11.45 2.01 -17.87
N VAL A 302 -10.21 2.43 -17.71
CA VAL A 302 -9.77 3.23 -16.57
C VAL A 302 -9.64 4.70 -16.99
N ASN A 303 -10.43 5.57 -16.37
CA ASN A 303 -10.62 6.96 -16.82
C ASN A 303 -9.32 7.79 -17.00
N ASN A 304 -8.29 7.54 -16.20
CA ASN A 304 -7.02 8.26 -16.31
C ASN A 304 -6.01 7.60 -17.28
N ASN A 305 -6.38 6.55 -17.98
CA ASN A 305 -5.59 5.92 -19.04
C ASN A 305 -5.89 6.49 -20.44
N ARG A 306 -6.63 7.61 -20.52
CA ARG A 306 -6.94 8.30 -21.78
C ARG A 306 -5.83 9.25 -22.21
#